data_64c7706034e8011381bc85ffa3b1fa60
#
_entry.id   64c7706034e8011381bc85ffa3b1fa60
#
_cell.length_a   1.000
_cell.length_b   1.000
_cell.length_c   1.000
_cell.angle_alpha   90.00
_cell.angle_beta   90.00
_cell.angle_gamma   90.00
#
_symmetry.space_group_name_H-M   'P 1'
#
loop_
_entity.id
_entity.type
_entity.pdbx_description
1 polymer ?
#
loop_
_entity_poly.entity_id
_entity_poly.type
_entity_poly.pdbx_seq_one_letter_code
_entity_poly.pdbx_strand_id
1 'polypeptide(L)'
;MKKTIAMVLCAALTLTACGGGASTGDTKAASDGKQKLVLSTYGLSEDISAEEVYAPFEQEFNCEIVTETGGTNDRYTKLAADSESSIDVIELSQAMTAKGIEEGLFEDIDLSKIENAADMITAAKTMADAGQGVAYTINSIGIMYKVKGFDDLWDSRLEGMVSIPEITTTFGPAMVYMASDHAGVDIKSDNAEAAFKALEELKPNLVKTYAKSADLINMFTSGEVAVAVVGDFGVPTIQAANPDLVYVTPDITYANFNTISITKNCKNKDLAYEYLNYRLSPELQAKTGKALNEAPTNKKVEFTEEESKNMTYGPKAANAKVLDYSFVNPQLNSWIDQWNRIINN
;
A
#
# COMPACT_ATOMS: atom_id res chain seq x y z
N MET A 1 0.39 9.83 -60.77
CA MET A 1 0.89 8.92 -61.82
C MET A 1 1.16 7.60 -61.14
N LYS A 2 0.29 6.65 -61.44
CA LYS A 2 0.48 5.28 -61.94
C LYS A 2 1.29 4.37 -61.00
N LYS A 3 0.60 3.43 -60.25
CA LYS A 3 0.37 2.01 -60.63
C LYS A 3 1.60 1.16 -60.29
N THR A 4 1.59 0.00 -59.68
CA THR A 4 0.77 -1.18 -59.93
C THR A 4 0.90 -2.20 -58.80
N ILE A 5 -0.18 -2.83 -58.50
CA ILE A 5 -0.50 -4.11 -57.86
C ILE A 5 0.27 -5.29 -58.50
N ALA A 6 0.70 -6.25 -57.73
CA ALA A 6 0.73 -7.65 -58.17
C ALA A 6 0.51 -8.63 -56.99
N MET A 7 -0.57 -9.28 -57.12
CA MET A 7 -1.11 -10.44 -56.43
C MET A 7 -0.67 -11.68 -57.19
N VAL A 8 -0.15 -12.71 -56.58
CA VAL A 8 -0.22 -14.09 -57.11
C VAL A 8 -0.44 -15.11 -56.02
N LEU A 9 -1.42 -15.86 -56.25
CA LEU A 9 -2.16 -16.92 -55.58
C LEU A 9 -1.61 -18.32 -55.98
N CYS A 10 -2.10 -19.33 -55.24
CA CYS A 10 -2.18 -20.77 -55.53
C CYS A 10 -1.09 -21.63 -54.96
N ALA A 11 -1.35 -22.46 -54.02
CA ALA A 11 -2.20 -23.65 -53.85
C ALA A 11 -1.59 -24.91 -54.52
N ALA A 12 -1.37 -25.93 -53.74
CA ALA A 12 -2.00 -27.24 -53.95
C ALA A 12 -1.53 -28.31 -52.93
N LEU A 13 -2.52 -28.99 -52.44
CA LEU A 13 -2.47 -30.22 -51.65
C LEU A 13 -1.79 -31.39 -52.37
N THR A 14 -1.13 -32.25 -51.60
CA THR A 14 -1.19 -33.71 -51.85
C THR A 14 -1.19 -34.48 -50.54
N LEU A 15 -2.28 -35.16 -50.29
CA LEU A 15 -2.39 -36.27 -49.34
C LEU A 15 -1.66 -37.51 -49.87
N THR A 16 -0.93 -38.17 -48.99
CA THR A 16 -0.76 -39.63 -49.10
C THR A 16 -0.76 -40.21 -47.68
N ALA A 17 -1.75 -41.05 -47.44
CA ALA A 17 -1.88 -41.90 -46.27
C ALA A 17 -1.12 -43.21 -46.48
N CYS A 18 -0.49 -43.72 -45.39
CA CYS A 18 -0.48 -45.13 -44.96
C CYS A 18 0.48 -45.26 -43.79
N GLY A 19 -0.02 -45.53 -42.59
CA GLY A 19 -0.12 -46.85 -42.02
C GLY A 19 0.80 -47.09 -40.88
N GLY A 20 0.26 -47.17 -39.67
CA GLY A 20 0.72 -48.10 -38.65
C GLY A 20 1.63 -47.61 -37.54
N GLY A 21 1.13 -47.62 -36.31
CA GLY A 21 1.97 -47.65 -35.10
C GLY A 21 1.49 -46.68 -33.99
N ALA A 22 0.63 -47.18 -33.12
CA ALA A 22 0.24 -46.47 -31.89
C ALA A 22 1.45 -46.24 -30.99
N SER A 23 1.72 -44.99 -30.69
CA SER A 23 2.45 -44.57 -29.50
C SER A 23 1.78 -43.29 -29.01
N THR A 24 1.01 -43.43 -27.94
CA THR A 24 0.48 -42.35 -27.15
C THR A 24 1.64 -41.61 -26.51
N GLY A 25 2.16 -40.64 -27.19
CA GLY A 25 3.06 -39.65 -26.65
C GLY A 25 2.25 -38.38 -26.33
N ASP A 26 1.86 -38.21 -25.08
CA ASP A 26 1.45 -36.91 -24.56
C ASP A 26 2.53 -35.87 -24.89
N THR A 27 2.27 -35.10 -25.93
CA THR A 27 2.98 -33.83 -26.12
C THR A 27 2.46 -32.86 -25.07
N LYS A 28 3.00 -32.98 -23.82
CA LYS A 28 3.04 -31.86 -22.94
C LYS A 28 3.70 -30.74 -23.74
N ALA A 29 2.92 -29.69 -24.01
CA ALA A 29 3.48 -28.40 -24.36
C ALA A 29 4.53 -28.10 -23.28
N ALA A 30 5.78 -27.90 -23.69
CA ALA A 30 6.82 -27.42 -22.82
C ALA A 30 6.39 -26.01 -22.39
N SER A 31 5.75 -25.90 -21.24
CA SER A 31 5.73 -24.65 -20.49
C SER A 31 7.19 -24.38 -20.17
N ASP A 32 7.70 -23.23 -20.53
CA ASP A 32 8.96 -22.70 -20.04
C ASP A 32 8.92 -22.89 -18.52
N GLY A 33 9.79 -23.74 -17.98
CA GLY A 33 9.63 -24.35 -16.65
C GLY A 33 9.89 -23.41 -15.47
N LYS A 34 9.58 -22.11 -15.61
CA LYS A 34 9.65 -21.12 -14.52
C LYS A 34 8.44 -21.27 -13.60
N GLN A 35 8.71 -21.24 -12.32
CA GLN A 35 7.67 -21.13 -11.29
C GLN A 35 7.03 -19.75 -11.40
N LYS A 36 5.72 -19.66 -11.10
CA LYS A 36 4.99 -18.39 -11.09
C LYS A 36 4.60 -18.02 -9.67
N LEU A 37 4.70 -16.73 -9.37
CA LEU A 37 4.18 -16.11 -8.14
C LEU A 37 3.17 -15.04 -8.54
N VAL A 38 1.91 -15.23 -8.21
CA VAL A 38 0.86 -14.22 -8.44
C VAL A 38 0.83 -13.27 -7.24
N LEU A 39 1.23 -12.03 -7.49
CA LEU A 39 1.37 -10.98 -6.48
C LEU A 39 0.28 -9.92 -6.64
N SER A 40 -0.56 -9.75 -5.64
CA SER A 40 -1.50 -8.63 -5.57
C SER A 40 -0.88 -7.48 -4.77
N THR A 41 -0.64 -6.33 -5.42
CA THR A 41 0.14 -5.22 -4.86
C THR A 41 -0.42 -3.84 -5.23
N TYR A 42 0.24 -2.80 -4.74
CA TYR A 42 -0.12 -1.41 -5.02
C TYR A 42 0.30 -1.00 -6.45
N GLY A 43 -0.54 -0.20 -7.12
CA GLY A 43 -0.27 0.33 -8.46
C GLY A 43 0.49 1.66 -8.46
N LEU A 44 1.23 1.99 -7.40
CA LEU A 44 2.04 3.20 -7.33
C LEU A 44 3.46 2.89 -7.82
N SER A 45 3.96 3.70 -8.76
CA SER A 45 5.34 3.54 -9.29
C SER A 45 5.64 2.13 -9.84
N GLU A 46 4.72 1.59 -10.64
CA GLU A 46 4.81 0.21 -11.17
C GLU A 46 6.12 -0.04 -11.92
N ASP A 47 6.59 0.92 -12.74
CA ASP A 47 7.84 0.79 -13.50
C ASP A 47 9.06 0.63 -12.57
N ILE A 48 9.12 1.43 -11.50
CA ILE A 48 10.20 1.36 -10.50
C ILE A 48 10.12 0.03 -9.74
N SER A 49 8.93 -0.39 -9.35
CA SER A 49 8.73 -1.68 -8.66
C SER A 49 9.12 -2.85 -9.55
N ALA A 50 8.81 -2.80 -10.84
CA ALA A 50 9.20 -3.82 -11.81
C ALA A 50 10.74 -3.92 -11.94
N GLU A 51 11.43 -2.79 -12.00
CA GLU A 51 12.88 -2.74 -12.17
C GLU A 51 13.63 -3.08 -10.88
N GLU A 52 13.23 -2.51 -9.74
CA GLU A 52 14.01 -2.58 -8.49
C GLU A 52 13.60 -3.74 -7.57
N VAL A 53 12.34 -4.24 -7.69
CA VAL A 53 11.82 -5.28 -6.82
C VAL A 53 11.63 -6.59 -7.57
N TYR A 54 10.86 -6.58 -8.68
CA TYR A 54 10.42 -7.84 -9.29
C TYR A 54 11.48 -8.47 -10.17
N ALA A 55 12.12 -7.72 -11.07
CA ALA A 55 13.12 -8.27 -11.99
C ALA A 55 14.34 -8.90 -11.27
N PRO A 56 14.89 -8.32 -10.18
CA PRO A 56 15.95 -8.97 -9.43
C PRO A 56 15.50 -10.27 -8.76
N PHE A 57 14.30 -10.30 -8.19
CA PHE A 57 13.74 -11.52 -7.59
C PHE A 57 13.52 -12.62 -8.63
N GLU A 58 12.93 -12.29 -9.78
CA GLU A 58 12.72 -13.23 -10.88
C GLU A 58 14.04 -13.85 -11.39
N GLN A 59 15.08 -13.03 -11.44
CA GLN A 59 16.42 -13.50 -11.84
C GLN A 59 17.04 -14.42 -10.79
N GLU A 60 16.94 -14.07 -9.51
CA GLU A 60 17.53 -14.83 -8.39
C GLU A 60 16.86 -16.19 -8.22
N PHE A 61 15.53 -16.22 -8.25
CA PHE A 61 14.73 -17.43 -8.00
C PHE A 61 14.26 -18.16 -9.28
N ASN A 62 14.71 -17.72 -10.46
CA ASN A 62 14.30 -18.27 -11.76
C ASN A 62 12.77 -18.48 -11.88
N CYS A 63 12.01 -17.44 -11.52
CA CYS A 63 10.56 -17.44 -11.51
C CYS A 63 9.99 -16.33 -12.41
N GLU A 64 8.66 -16.20 -12.44
CA GLU A 64 7.90 -15.13 -13.07
C GLU A 64 6.94 -14.55 -12.03
N ILE A 65 7.00 -13.23 -11.78
CA ILE A 65 6.02 -12.50 -10.96
C ILE A 65 4.91 -12.01 -11.88
N VAL A 66 3.67 -12.40 -11.58
CA VAL A 66 2.47 -11.89 -12.26
C VAL A 66 1.76 -10.94 -11.30
N THR A 67 1.75 -9.65 -11.60
CA THR A 67 1.17 -8.64 -10.72
C THR A 67 -0.31 -8.38 -11.00
N GLU A 68 -1.10 -8.23 -9.94
CA GLU A 68 -2.41 -7.59 -9.95
C GLU A 68 -2.32 -6.31 -9.12
N THR A 69 -2.58 -5.14 -9.73
CA THR A 69 -2.43 -3.85 -9.05
C THR A 69 -3.78 -3.19 -8.74
N GLY A 70 -3.81 -2.37 -7.69
CA GLY A 70 -5.02 -1.64 -7.30
C GLY A 70 -4.96 -1.06 -5.89
N GLY A 71 -6.07 -0.43 -5.49
CA GLY A 71 -6.26 0.05 -4.12
C GLY A 71 -6.35 -1.10 -3.11
N THR A 72 -5.92 -0.86 -1.87
CA THR A 72 -5.90 -1.92 -0.83
C THR A 72 -7.28 -2.53 -0.60
N ASN A 73 -8.34 -1.71 -0.54
CA ASN A 73 -9.70 -2.18 -0.31
C ASN A 73 -10.26 -2.98 -1.48
N ASP A 74 -9.98 -2.55 -2.73
CA ASP A 74 -10.45 -3.23 -3.93
C ASP A 74 -9.84 -4.62 -4.04
N ARG A 75 -8.51 -4.72 -3.83
CA ARG A 75 -7.77 -5.99 -3.88
C ARG A 75 -8.18 -6.94 -2.77
N TYR A 76 -8.37 -6.40 -1.55
CA TYR A 76 -8.91 -7.17 -0.44
C TYR A 76 -10.30 -7.73 -0.76
N THR A 77 -11.22 -6.88 -1.23
CA THR A 77 -12.60 -7.27 -1.55
C THR A 77 -12.63 -8.33 -2.65
N LYS A 78 -11.77 -8.19 -3.67
CA LYS A 78 -11.64 -9.18 -4.74
C LYS A 78 -11.20 -10.54 -4.18
N LEU A 79 -10.15 -10.57 -3.33
CA LEU A 79 -9.68 -11.79 -2.70
C LEU A 79 -10.76 -12.44 -1.82
N ALA A 80 -11.44 -11.64 -0.98
CA ALA A 80 -12.46 -12.15 -0.06
C ALA A 80 -13.72 -12.70 -0.78
N ALA A 81 -14.01 -12.18 -1.98
CA ALA A 81 -15.15 -12.63 -2.78
C ALA A 81 -14.86 -13.87 -3.64
N ASP A 82 -13.61 -14.26 -3.82
CA ASP A 82 -13.20 -15.35 -4.70
C ASP A 82 -12.46 -16.46 -3.93
N SER A 83 -13.20 -17.50 -3.55
CA SER A 83 -12.65 -18.68 -2.85
C SER A 83 -11.65 -19.49 -3.69
N GLU A 84 -11.61 -19.30 -5.01
CA GLU A 84 -10.71 -19.96 -5.96
C GLU A 84 -9.62 -19.01 -6.49
N SER A 85 -9.40 -17.89 -5.79
CA SER A 85 -8.42 -16.89 -6.19
C SER A 85 -7.05 -17.50 -6.46
N SER A 86 -6.43 -17.05 -7.56
CA SER A 86 -5.09 -17.46 -7.95
C SER A 86 -3.97 -16.64 -7.32
N ILE A 87 -4.29 -15.69 -6.47
CA ILE A 87 -3.30 -14.85 -5.78
C ILE A 87 -2.53 -15.70 -4.79
N ASP A 88 -1.20 -15.72 -4.92
CA ASP A 88 -0.30 -16.41 -3.98
C ASP A 88 0.08 -15.52 -2.80
N VAL A 89 0.46 -14.27 -3.10
CA VAL A 89 0.89 -13.27 -2.11
C VAL A 89 0.11 -11.98 -2.31
N ILE A 90 -0.28 -11.34 -1.20
CA ILE A 90 -0.94 -10.04 -1.24
C ILE A 90 -0.29 -9.05 -0.29
N GLU A 91 -0.02 -7.84 -0.79
CA GLU A 91 0.46 -6.70 -0.01
C GLU A 91 -0.72 -5.78 0.33
N LEU A 92 -0.98 -5.55 1.61
CA LEU A 92 -2.13 -4.81 2.10
C LEU A 92 -1.72 -3.78 3.17
N SER A 93 -2.62 -2.84 3.46
CA SER A 93 -2.52 -2.06 4.68
C SER A 93 -2.77 -2.93 5.91
N GLN A 94 -2.21 -2.55 7.05
CA GLN A 94 -2.39 -3.26 8.32
C GLN A 94 -3.88 -3.51 8.65
N ALA A 95 -4.75 -2.54 8.37
CA ALA A 95 -6.19 -2.67 8.59
C ALA A 95 -6.81 -3.85 7.83
N MET A 96 -6.50 -3.95 6.52
CA MET A 96 -7.05 -5.02 5.68
C MET A 96 -6.40 -6.36 5.97
N THR A 97 -5.14 -6.38 6.37
CA THR A 97 -4.49 -7.61 6.84
C THR A 97 -5.12 -8.12 8.12
N ALA A 98 -5.36 -7.26 9.11
CA ALA A 98 -6.06 -7.65 10.34
C ALA A 98 -7.44 -8.26 10.03
N LYS A 99 -8.21 -7.61 9.15
CA LYS A 99 -9.51 -8.12 8.71
C LYS A 99 -9.41 -9.47 7.99
N GLY A 100 -8.44 -9.64 7.10
CA GLY A 100 -8.25 -10.90 6.37
C GLY A 100 -7.79 -12.06 7.25
N ILE A 101 -7.05 -11.77 8.33
CA ILE A 101 -6.68 -12.75 9.35
C ILE A 101 -7.94 -13.21 10.09
N GLU A 102 -8.80 -12.28 10.54
CA GLU A 102 -10.08 -12.61 11.20
C GLU A 102 -11.00 -13.45 10.31
N GLU A 103 -11.02 -13.17 9.01
CA GLU A 103 -11.82 -13.91 8.01
C GLU A 103 -11.16 -15.21 7.52
N GLY A 104 -9.93 -15.52 7.99
CA GLY A 104 -9.22 -16.75 7.65
C GLY A 104 -8.72 -16.83 6.20
N LEU A 105 -8.45 -15.68 5.55
CA LEU A 105 -8.02 -15.62 4.16
C LEU A 105 -6.53 -15.94 3.97
N PHE A 106 -5.72 -15.87 5.03
CA PHE A 106 -4.27 -15.99 4.97
C PHE A 106 -3.76 -17.23 5.70
N GLU A 107 -2.60 -17.71 5.25
CA GLU A 107 -1.83 -18.72 5.97
C GLU A 107 -1.26 -18.14 7.26
N ASP A 108 -1.12 -18.99 8.28
CA ASP A 108 -0.32 -18.66 9.46
C ASP A 108 1.16 -18.63 9.08
N ILE A 109 1.80 -17.48 9.23
CA ILE A 109 3.18 -17.29 8.81
C ILE A 109 4.14 -17.85 9.85
N ASP A 110 4.97 -18.81 9.45
CA ASP A 110 6.10 -19.31 10.23
C ASP A 110 7.32 -18.38 10.07
N LEU A 111 7.50 -17.48 11.05
CA LEU A 111 8.60 -16.50 11.03
C LEU A 111 9.99 -17.16 11.05
N SER A 112 10.12 -18.42 11.46
CA SER A 112 11.40 -19.12 11.44
C SER A 112 11.90 -19.40 10.02
N LYS A 113 11.03 -19.35 9.02
CA LYS A 113 11.35 -19.47 7.60
C LYS A 113 11.74 -18.15 6.93
N ILE A 114 11.69 -17.03 7.67
CA ILE A 114 11.98 -15.70 7.17
C ILE A 114 13.18 -15.15 7.94
N GLU A 115 14.39 -15.39 7.43
CA GLU A 115 15.63 -15.01 8.11
C GLU A 115 15.65 -13.51 8.48
N ASN A 116 15.28 -12.65 7.55
CA ASN A 116 15.27 -11.21 7.74
C ASN A 116 14.20 -10.70 8.74
N ALA A 117 13.25 -11.54 9.15
CA ALA A 117 12.28 -11.17 10.18
C ALA A 117 12.92 -10.92 11.56
N ALA A 118 14.10 -11.50 11.82
CA ALA A 118 14.87 -11.26 13.05
C ALA A 118 15.38 -9.81 13.17
N ASP A 119 15.50 -9.11 12.05
CA ASP A 119 16.04 -7.76 11.96
C ASP A 119 14.97 -6.67 11.84
N MET A 120 13.71 -7.01 11.97
CA MET A 120 12.62 -6.03 11.98
C MET A 120 12.74 -5.05 13.15
N ILE A 121 12.31 -3.80 12.93
CA ILE A 121 12.13 -2.81 14.00
C ILE A 121 11.12 -3.32 15.02
N THR A 122 11.23 -2.86 16.27
CA THR A 122 10.44 -3.39 17.40
C THR A 122 8.94 -3.43 17.12
N ALA A 123 8.36 -2.34 16.60
CA ALA A 123 6.93 -2.28 16.34
C ALA A 123 6.46 -3.31 15.30
N ALA A 124 7.21 -3.45 14.19
CA ALA A 124 6.92 -4.44 13.14
C ALA A 124 7.10 -5.88 13.65
N LYS A 125 8.17 -6.12 14.44
CA LYS A 125 8.41 -7.44 15.06
C LYS A 125 7.31 -7.83 16.04
N THR A 126 6.88 -6.91 16.90
CA THR A 126 5.77 -7.15 17.85
C THR A 126 4.50 -7.54 17.11
N MET A 127 4.18 -6.85 16.02
CA MET A 127 3.03 -7.15 15.17
C MET A 127 3.14 -8.55 14.55
N ALA A 128 4.30 -8.88 13.99
CA ALA A 128 4.54 -10.19 13.38
C ALA A 128 4.49 -11.34 14.39
N ASP A 129 5.09 -11.18 15.58
CA ASP A 129 5.07 -12.17 16.66
C ASP A 129 3.65 -12.40 17.22
N ALA A 130 2.79 -11.39 17.13
CA ALA A 130 1.38 -11.51 17.50
C ALA A 130 0.50 -12.10 16.37
N GLY A 131 1.10 -12.52 15.25
CA GLY A 131 0.37 -13.08 14.10
C GLY A 131 -0.49 -12.04 13.36
N GLN A 132 -0.18 -10.75 13.48
CA GLN A 132 -0.95 -9.65 12.88
C GLN A 132 -0.45 -9.23 11.48
N GLY A 133 0.43 -10.03 10.87
CA GLY A 133 1.01 -9.80 9.55
C GLY A 133 2.50 -9.47 9.58
N VAL A 134 3.15 -9.58 8.43
CA VAL A 134 4.58 -9.31 8.24
C VAL A 134 4.74 -7.96 7.53
N ALA A 135 5.20 -6.95 8.26
CA ALA A 135 5.37 -5.59 7.74
C ALA A 135 6.69 -5.44 6.98
N TYR A 136 6.63 -4.95 5.75
CA TYR A 136 7.82 -4.66 4.94
C TYR A 136 8.15 -3.16 4.83
N THR A 137 7.18 -2.28 5.08
CA THR A 137 7.40 -0.83 5.17
C THR A 137 6.48 -0.21 6.20
N ILE A 138 6.92 0.91 6.78
CA ILE A 138 6.15 1.78 7.66
C ILE A 138 5.97 3.14 6.98
N ASN A 139 4.76 3.70 7.08
CA ASN A 139 4.46 5.04 6.60
C ASN A 139 3.59 5.78 7.63
N SER A 140 3.61 7.10 7.62
CA SER A 140 2.79 7.92 8.50
C SER A 140 2.24 9.15 7.81
N ILE A 141 1.32 9.82 8.47
CA ILE A 141 0.77 11.09 7.99
C ILE A 141 1.60 12.27 8.48
N GLY A 142 1.65 13.30 7.65
CA GLY A 142 2.18 14.60 7.96
C GLY A 142 1.34 15.70 7.33
N ILE A 143 1.79 16.93 7.45
CA ILE A 143 1.10 18.11 6.93
C ILE A 143 1.90 18.69 5.77
N MET A 144 1.26 18.83 4.63
CA MET A 144 1.80 19.49 3.46
C MET A 144 1.12 20.84 3.27
N TYR A 145 1.92 21.92 3.04
CA TYR A 145 1.40 23.27 2.96
C TYR A 145 2.27 24.19 2.09
N LYS A 146 1.64 25.25 1.56
CA LYS A 146 2.32 26.36 0.87
C LYS A 146 2.72 27.50 1.80
N VAL A 147 2.00 27.67 2.91
CA VAL A 147 2.15 28.77 3.86
C VAL A 147 2.85 28.26 5.12
N LYS A 148 3.97 28.88 5.51
CA LYS A 148 4.71 28.48 6.72
C LYS A 148 3.93 28.83 8.00
N GLY A 149 3.98 27.93 9.00
CA GLY A 149 3.57 28.23 10.37
C GLY A 149 2.17 27.81 10.77
N PHE A 150 1.60 26.77 10.14
CA PHE A 150 0.37 26.15 10.62
C PHE A 150 0.69 24.89 11.41
N ASP A 151 0.41 24.97 12.71
CA ASP A 151 0.57 23.83 13.61
C ASP A 151 -0.76 23.14 13.91
N ASP A 152 -1.89 23.77 13.51
CA ASP A 152 -3.24 23.32 13.85
C ASP A 152 -4.21 23.46 12.67
N LEU A 153 -4.79 22.34 12.27
CA LEU A 153 -5.79 22.28 11.19
C LEU A 153 -7.12 22.95 11.58
N TRP A 154 -7.39 23.14 12.87
CA TRP A 154 -8.56 23.83 13.41
C TRP A 154 -8.44 25.36 13.45
N ASP A 155 -7.30 25.92 13.04
CA ASP A 155 -7.16 27.36 12.98
C ASP A 155 -8.16 27.98 11.97
N SER A 156 -8.99 28.91 12.44
CA SER A 156 -10.01 29.58 11.61
C SER A 156 -9.44 30.36 10.41
N ARG A 157 -8.13 30.65 10.40
CA ARG A 157 -7.43 31.26 9.26
C ARG A 157 -7.34 30.29 8.06
N LEU A 158 -7.59 29.00 8.29
CA LEU A 158 -7.59 27.97 7.26
C LEU A 158 -8.98 27.68 6.68
N GLU A 159 -9.99 28.53 6.95
CA GLU A 159 -11.34 28.34 6.44
C GLU A 159 -11.35 28.12 4.93
N GLY A 160 -11.91 26.98 4.49
CA GLY A 160 -11.99 26.58 3.09
C GLY A 160 -10.62 26.33 2.42
N MET A 161 -9.57 25.93 3.16
CA MET A 161 -8.22 25.76 2.63
C MET A 161 -7.61 24.38 2.88
N VAL A 162 -8.30 23.50 3.63
CA VAL A 162 -7.75 22.21 4.10
C VAL A 162 -8.33 21.03 3.32
N SER A 163 -7.50 20.03 3.06
CA SER A 163 -7.93 18.71 2.58
C SER A 163 -7.36 17.60 3.48
N ILE A 164 -8.19 16.59 3.73
CA ILE A 164 -7.81 15.43 4.54
C ILE A 164 -8.16 14.12 3.82
N PRO A 165 -7.52 12.98 4.15
CA PRO A 165 -7.87 11.69 3.59
C PRO A 165 -9.32 11.32 3.85
N GLU A 166 -10.01 10.74 2.85
CA GLU A 166 -11.34 10.14 3.01
C GLU A 166 -11.31 9.00 4.01
N ILE A 167 -12.38 8.84 4.81
CA ILE A 167 -12.48 7.84 5.90
C ILE A 167 -12.20 6.41 5.43
N THR A 168 -12.52 6.07 4.20
CA THR A 168 -12.33 4.74 3.61
C THR A 168 -10.91 4.47 3.11
N THR A 169 -10.02 5.46 3.16
CA THR A 169 -8.60 5.30 2.77
C THR A 169 -7.79 4.69 3.91
N THR A 170 -6.54 4.29 3.63
CA THR A 170 -5.62 3.75 4.65
C THR A 170 -5.46 4.68 5.85
N PHE A 171 -5.43 6.00 5.63
CA PHE A 171 -5.26 6.99 6.70
C PHE A 171 -6.57 7.69 7.12
N GLY A 172 -7.71 7.28 6.58
CA GLY A 172 -9.00 7.83 6.99
C GLY A 172 -9.27 7.65 8.49
N PRO A 173 -9.15 6.44 9.05
CA PRO A 173 -9.31 6.23 10.49
C PRO A 173 -8.33 7.04 11.35
N ALA A 174 -7.12 7.34 10.84
CA ALA A 174 -6.17 8.19 11.55
C ALA A 174 -6.68 9.62 11.74
N MET A 175 -7.58 10.12 10.87
CA MET A 175 -8.21 11.42 11.05
C MET A 175 -9.13 11.45 12.27
N VAL A 176 -9.80 10.33 12.57
CA VAL A 176 -10.64 10.21 13.78
C VAL A 176 -9.77 10.20 15.03
N TYR A 177 -8.62 9.49 15.00
CA TYR A 177 -7.66 9.51 16.10
C TYR A 177 -7.04 10.91 16.31
N MET A 178 -6.68 11.59 15.22
CA MET A 178 -6.15 12.95 15.27
C MET A 178 -7.17 13.92 15.90
N ALA A 179 -8.43 13.80 15.53
CA ALA A 179 -9.50 14.60 16.11
C ALA A 179 -9.74 14.27 17.59
N SER A 180 -9.60 13.00 18.00
CA SER A 180 -9.65 12.58 19.40
C SER A 180 -8.51 13.20 20.23
N ASP A 181 -7.29 13.18 19.69
CA ASP A 181 -6.13 13.81 20.33
C ASP A 181 -6.31 15.33 20.42
N HIS A 182 -6.87 15.99 19.38
CA HIS A 182 -7.21 17.42 19.41
C HIS A 182 -8.23 17.74 20.52
N ALA A 183 -9.25 16.90 20.68
CA ALA A 183 -10.25 17.02 21.74
C ALA A 183 -9.68 16.71 23.13
N GLY A 184 -8.48 16.12 23.24
CA GLY A 184 -7.87 15.70 24.51
C GLY A 184 -8.59 14.52 25.19
N VAL A 185 -9.29 13.69 24.41
CA VAL A 185 -10.07 12.54 24.90
C VAL A 185 -9.50 11.25 24.31
N ASP A 186 -9.35 10.21 25.11
CA ASP A 186 -8.98 8.88 24.60
C ASP A 186 -10.17 8.32 23.77
N ILE A 187 -9.89 8.03 22.50
CA ILE A 187 -10.89 7.54 21.53
C ILE A 187 -11.69 6.31 22.00
N LYS A 188 -11.08 5.47 22.85
CA LYS A 188 -11.74 4.29 23.41
C LYS A 188 -12.66 4.61 24.59
N SER A 189 -12.43 5.74 25.28
CA SER A 189 -13.14 6.10 26.51
C SER A 189 -14.59 6.53 26.25
N ASP A 190 -14.86 7.14 25.09
CA ASP A 190 -16.16 7.66 24.69
C ASP A 190 -16.66 7.12 23.33
N ASN A 191 -15.99 6.09 22.83
CA ASN A 191 -16.31 5.48 21.53
C ASN A 191 -16.25 6.47 20.36
N ALA A 192 -15.25 7.36 20.36
CA ALA A 192 -14.98 8.39 19.36
C ALA A 192 -16.00 9.55 19.30
N GLU A 193 -16.88 9.73 20.27
CA GLU A 193 -17.87 10.83 20.27
C GLU A 193 -17.21 12.20 20.22
N ALA A 194 -16.20 12.45 21.07
CA ALA A 194 -15.43 13.69 21.06
C ALA A 194 -14.66 13.91 19.76
N ALA A 195 -14.16 12.85 19.14
CA ALA A 195 -13.47 12.93 17.86
C ALA A 195 -14.38 13.42 16.73
N PHE A 196 -15.60 12.87 16.62
CA PHE A 196 -16.55 13.31 15.60
C PHE A 196 -17.07 14.73 15.84
N LYS A 197 -17.19 15.17 17.11
CA LYS A 197 -17.46 16.57 17.42
C LYS A 197 -16.32 17.49 16.97
N ALA A 198 -15.07 17.11 17.20
CA ALA A 198 -13.92 17.86 16.74
C ALA A 198 -13.83 17.89 15.20
N LEU A 199 -14.21 16.81 14.50
CA LEU A 199 -14.33 16.79 13.04
C LEU A 199 -15.43 17.72 12.53
N GLU A 200 -16.56 17.86 13.24
CA GLU A 200 -17.59 18.84 12.93
C GLU A 200 -17.07 20.27 13.06
N GLU A 201 -16.25 20.54 14.10
CA GLU A 201 -15.57 21.83 14.30
C GLU A 201 -14.51 22.11 13.22
N LEU A 202 -13.87 21.07 12.66
CA LEU A 202 -12.91 21.17 11.55
C LEU A 202 -13.58 21.47 10.21
N LYS A 203 -14.84 21.06 10.02
CA LYS A 203 -15.55 21.14 8.72
C LYS A 203 -15.46 22.48 8.02
N PRO A 204 -15.61 23.66 8.67
CA PRO A 204 -15.48 24.94 8.00
C PRO A 204 -14.14 25.17 7.30
N ASN A 205 -13.06 24.54 7.81
CA ASN A 205 -11.74 24.64 7.21
C ASN A 205 -11.56 23.71 6.00
N LEU A 206 -12.41 22.67 5.87
CA LEU A 206 -12.28 21.68 4.80
C LEU A 206 -12.88 22.19 3.48
N VAL A 207 -12.12 22.08 2.41
CA VAL A 207 -12.62 22.23 1.03
C VAL A 207 -13.32 20.95 0.61
N LYS A 208 -12.59 19.83 0.69
CA LYS A 208 -13.06 18.47 0.41
C LYS A 208 -12.07 17.44 0.94
N THR A 209 -12.52 16.21 1.02
CA THR A 209 -11.65 15.06 1.27
C THR A 209 -11.05 14.54 -0.04
N TYR A 210 -9.99 13.71 0.06
CA TYR A 210 -9.38 13.07 -1.11
C TYR A 210 -9.22 11.56 -0.89
N ALA A 211 -9.34 10.79 -1.96
CA ALA A 211 -9.17 9.34 -1.95
C ALA A 211 -7.78 8.90 -2.44
N LYS A 212 -7.16 9.67 -3.32
CA LYS A 212 -5.84 9.36 -3.90
C LYS A 212 -4.91 10.56 -3.75
N SER A 213 -3.65 10.33 -3.35
CA SER A 213 -2.66 11.41 -3.24
C SER A 213 -2.47 12.20 -4.54
N ALA A 214 -2.69 11.55 -5.70
CA ALA A 214 -2.66 12.23 -6.99
C ALA A 214 -3.71 13.37 -7.13
N ASP A 215 -4.84 13.28 -6.41
CA ASP A 215 -5.87 14.31 -6.44
C ASP A 215 -5.34 15.63 -5.85
N LEU A 216 -4.47 15.54 -4.85
CA LEU A 216 -3.84 16.69 -4.20
C LEU A 216 -2.93 17.49 -5.15
N ILE A 217 -2.34 16.85 -6.16
CA ILE A 217 -1.50 17.54 -7.16
C ILE A 217 -2.30 18.64 -7.81
N ASN A 218 -3.50 18.31 -8.30
CA ASN A 218 -4.38 19.26 -8.97
C ASN A 218 -4.92 20.33 -8.00
N MET A 219 -5.30 19.92 -6.78
CA MET A 219 -5.83 20.83 -5.76
C MET A 219 -4.79 21.88 -5.33
N PHE A 220 -3.52 21.49 -5.13
CA PHE A 220 -2.44 22.44 -4.85
C PHE A 220 -2.08 23.30 -6.06
N THR A 221 -2.03 22.71 -7.26
CA THR A 221 -1.71 23.44 -8.50
C THR A 221 -2.75 24.50 -8.82
N SER A 222 -4.03 24.20 -8.64
CA SER A 222 -5.13 25.15 -8.84
C SER A 222 -5.26 26.20 -7.73
N GLY A 223 -4.60 25.97 -6.59
CA GLY A 223 -4.75 26.82 -5.41
C GLY A 223 -6.05 26.58 -4.64
N GLU A 224 -6.78 25.50 -4.94
CA GLU A 224 -7.99 25.10 -4.22
C GLU A 224 -7.68 24.73 -2.76
N VAL A 225 -6.52 24.16 -2.52
CA VAL A 225 -6.04 23.72 -1.20
C VAL A 225 -4.71 24.41 -0.88
N ALA A 226 -4.58 24.90 0.33
CA ALA A 226 -3.33 25.47 0.86
C ALA A 226 -2.65 24.52 1.86
N VAL A 227 -3.41 23.66 2.53
CA VAL A 227 -2.92 22.70 3.55
C VAL A 227 -3.58 21.34 3.32
N ALA A 228 -2.82 20.26 3.42
CA ALA A 228 -3.37 18.91 3.40
C ALA A 228 -2.67 17.97 4.39
N VAL A 229 -3.43 17.04 4.97
CA VAL A 229 -2.86 15.88 5.66
C VAL A 229 -2.52 14.83 4.61
N VAL A 230 -1.28 14.34 4.58
CA VAL A 230 -0.75 13.49 3.50
C VAL A 230 0.06 12.35 4.08
N GLY A 231 -0.11 11.15 3.54
CA GLY A 231 0.82 10.05 3.79
C GLY A 231 2.18 10.31 3.14
N ASP A 232 3.25 10.04 3.87
CA ASP A 232 4.63 10.30 3.45
C ASP A 232 5.00 9.68 2.09
N PHE A 233 4.43 8.53 1.75
CA PHE A 233 4.61 7.87 0.45
C PHE A 233 4.14 8.73 -0.75
N GLY A 234 3.18 9.63 -0.56
CA GLY A 234 2.67 10.53 -1.61
C GLY A 234 3.51 11.80 -1.81
N VAL A 235 4.36 12.14 -0.85
CA VAL A 235 5.10 13.41 -0.82
C VAL A 235 6.00 13.62 -2.04
N PRO A 236 6.83 12.66 -2.48
CA PRO A 236 7.70 12.88 -3.63
C PRO A 236 6.92 13.23 -4.91
N THR A 237 5.83 12.51 -5.17
CA THR A 237 5.01 12.74 -6.37
C THR A 237 4.32 14.11 -6.34
N ILE A 238 3.81 14.53 -5.18
CA ILE A 238 3.13 15.81 -5.03
C ILE A 238 4.15 16.96 -5.14
N GLN A 239 5.32 16.84 -4.49
CA GLN A 239 6.39 17.84 -4.56
C GLN A 239 7.02 17.94 -5.95
N ALA A 240 7.12 16.85 -6.71
CA ALA A 240 7.59 16.90 -8.09
C ALA A 240 6.72 17.81 -8.97
N ALA A 241 5.41 17.82 -8.75
CA ALA A 241 4.47 18.70 -9.46
C ALA A 241 4.35 20.10 -8.83
N ASN A 242 4.62 20.25 -7.55
CA ASN A 242 4.49 21.47 -6.75
C ASN A 242 5.73 21.65 -5.85
N PRO A 243 6.88 22.09 -6.40
CA PRO A 243 8.17 22.11 -5.67
C PRO A 243 8.21 23.03 -4.44
N ASP A 244 7.34 24.03 -4.39
CA ASP A 244 7.28 25.00 -3.27
C ASP A 244 6.54 24.48 -2.05
N LEU A 245 5.96 23.28 -2.12
CA LEU A 245 5.26 22.67 -0.98
C LEU A 245 6.26 22.17 0.05
N VAL A 246 5.96 22.44 1.30
CA VAL A 246 6.71 21.96 2.46
C VAL A 246 5.92 20.82 3.11
N TYR A 247 6.62 19.74 3.44
CA TYR A 247 6.06 18.62 4.22
C TYR A 247 6.68 18.58 5.60
N VAL A 248 5.84 18.45 6.61
CA VAL A 248 6.25 18.36 8.02
C VAL A 248 5.54 17.16 8.66
N THR A 249 6.31 16.30 9.29
CA THR A 249 5.76 15.27 10.18
C THR A 249 5.63 15.89 11.58
N PRO A 250 4.42 15.96 12.16
CA PRO A 250 4.23 16.45 13.54
C PRO A 250 4.90 15.52 14.55
N ASP A 251 5.16 16.04 15.78
CA ASP A 251 5.69 15.23 16.88
C ASP A 251 4.79 14.05 17.24
N ILE A 252 3.47 14.25 17.12
CA ILE A 252 2.47 13.18 17.19
C ILE A 252 2.01 12.90 15.77
N THR A 253 2.32 11.72 15.26
CA THR A 253 1.84 11.22 13.98
C THR A 253 1.25 9.82 14.11
N TYR A 254 0.55 9.37 13.08
CA TYR A 254 -0.12 8.07 13.05
C TYR A 254 0.47 7.23 11.93
N ALA A 255 0.97 6.07 12.31
CA ALA A 255 1.61 5.14 11.39
C ALA A 255 0.65 4.06 10.90
N ASN A 256 0.92 3.60 9.70
CA ASN A 256 0.40 2.38 9.10
C ASN A 256 1.57 1.52 8.67
N PHE A 257 1.42 0.21 8.78
CA PHE A 257 2.29 -0.75 8.14
C PHE A 257 1.67 -1.27 6.85
N ASN A 258 2.45 -1.34 5.78
CA ASN A 258 2.12 -2.20 4.67
C ASN A 258 2.70 -3.58 4.94
N THR A 259 1.86 -4.58 4.79
CA THR A 259 2.15 -5.96 5.19
C THR A 259 2.06 -6.89 4.00
N ILE A 260 2.72 -8.03 4.13
CA ILE A 260 2.68 -9.11 3.15
C ILE A 260 2.01 -10.31 3.80
N SER A 261 1.08 -10.92 3.10
CA SER A 261 0.38 -12.13 3.52
C SER A 261 0.42 -13.19 2.41
N ILE A 262 0.55 -14.45 2.81
CA ILE A 262 0.41 -15.61 1.92
C ILE A 262 -1.06 -16.03 1.97
N THR A 263 -1.71 -16.17 0.83
CA THR A 263 -3.13 -16.57 0.78
C THR A 263 -3.31 -18.05 1.06
N LYS A 264 -4.50 -18.45 1.53
CA LYS A 264 -4.82 -19.89 1.72
C LYS A 264 -4.71 -20.71 0.44
N ASN A 265 -4.90 -20.09 -0.72
CA ASN A 265 -4.86 -20.74 -2.03
C ASN A 265 -3.47 -20.73 -2.67
N CYS A 266 -2.45 -20.22 -1.99
CA CYS A 266 -1.08 -20.14 -2.51
C CYS A 266 -0.59 -21.51 -2.98
N LYS A 267 -0.20 -21.57 -4.25
CA LYS A 267 0.26 -22.81 -4.90
C LYS A 267 1.74 -23.07 -4.70
N ASN A 268 2.53 -22.02 -4.47
CA ASN A 268 3.97 -22.10 -4.34
C ASN A 268 4.43 -21.44 -3.03
N LYS A 269 4.14 -22.09 -1.91
CA LYS A 269 4.42 -21.54 -0.57
C LYS A 269 5.91 -21.30 -0.34
N ASP A 270 6.78 -22.16 -0.85
CA ASP A 270 8.23 -21.98 -0.67
C ASP A 270 8.69 -20.68 -1.36
N LEU A 271 8.29 -20.45 -2.62
CA LEU A 271 8.60 -19.21 -3.32
C LEU A 271 7.96 -17.98 -2.67
N ALA A 272 6.75 -18.12 -2.09
CA ALA A 272 6.11 -17.06 -1.34
C ALA A 272 6.92 -16.68 -0.07
N TYR A 273 7.46 -17.65 0.67
CA TYR A 273 8.33 -17.37 1.81
C TYR A 273 9.66 -16.69 1.38
N GLU A 274 10.25 -17.12 0.25
CA GLU A 274 11.41 -16.42 -0.30
C GLU A 274 11.09 -14.96 -0.65
N TYR A 275 9.91 -14.70 -1.22
CA TYR A 275 9.47 -13.32 -1.49
C TYR A 275 9.29 -12.50 -0.21
N LEU A 276 8.71 -13.06 0.85
CA LEU A 276 8.60 -12.38 2.15
C LEU A 276 10.00 -12.08 2.72
N ASN A 277 10.91 -13.04 2.68
CA ASN A 277 12.28 -12.84 3.14
C ASN A 277 13.02 -11.78 2.33
N TYR A 278 12.88 -11.80 1.00
CA TYR A 278 13.46 -10.82 0.09
C TYR A 278 12.94 -9.40 0.35
N ARG A 279 11.62 -9.23 0.54
CA ARG A 279 11.01 -7.92 0.86
C ARG A 279 11.49 -7.35 2.21
N LEU A 280 11.95 -8.19 3.12
CA LEU A 280 12.53 -7.79 4.39
C LEU A 280 14.05 -7.63 4.35
N SER A 281 14.72 -7.90 3.23
CA SER A 281 16.17 -7.79 3.16
C SER A 281 16.62 -6.32 3.28
N PRO A 282 17.72 -6.05 3.99
CA PRO A 282 18.19 -4.69 4.15
C PRO A 282 18.64 -4.06 2.82
N GLU A 283 19.15 -4.87 1.90
CA GLU A 283 19.59 -4.44 0.57
C GLU A 283 18.42 -3.93 -0.26
N LEU A 284 17.32 -4.67 -0.30
CA LEU A 284 16.12 -4.24 -1.02
C LEU A 284 15.48 -3.03 -0.35
N GLN A 285 15.31 -3.05 0.98
CA GLN A 285 14.68 -1.94 1.69
C GLN A 285 15.49 -0.65 1.61
N ALA A 286 16.82 -0.73 1.50
CA ALA A 286 17.66 0.43 1.22
C ALA A 286 17.40 1.01 -0.19
N LYS A 287 17.16 0.16 -1.19
CA LYS A 287 16.81 0.57 -2.56
C LYS A 287 15.41 1.15 -2.64
N THR A 288 14.39 0.44 -2.14
CA THR A 288 13.00 0.89 -2.20
C THR A 288 12.77 2.15 -1.37
N GLY A 289 13.51 2.32 -0.27
CA GLY A 289 13.52 3.56 0.49
C GLY A 289 13.90 4.76 -0.37
N LYS A 290 14.96 4.65 -1.16
CA LYS A 290 15.42 5.74 -2.05
C LYS A 290 14.54 5.92 -3.28
N ALA A 291 14.11 4.83 -3.88
CA ALA A 291 13.38 4.86 -5.15
C ALA A 291 11.88 5.15 -4.99
N LEU A 292 11.27 4.63 -3.92
CA LEU A 292 9.82 4.64 -3.69
C LEU A 292 9.40 5.42 -2.42
N ASN A 293 10.35 5.99 -1.67
CA ASN A 293 10.10 6.59 -0.35
C ASN A 293 9.45 5.60 0.65
N GLU A 294 9.77 4.31 0.54
CA GLU A 294 9.32 3.26 1.47
C GLU A 294 10.23 3.24 2.71
N ALA A 295 9.74 3.70 3.85
CA ALA A 295 10.51 3.62 5.08
C ALA A 295 10.70 2.16 5.51
N PRO A 296 11.94 1.74 5.82
CA PRO A 296 12.27 0.35 6.08
C PRO A 296 11.70 -0.14 7.43
N THR A 297 11.32 -1.40 7.47
CA THR A 297 11.06 -2.13 8.72
C THR A 297 12.27 -2.94 9.18
N ASN A 298 13.31 -3.06 8.38
CA ASN A 298 14.56 -3.71 8.77
C ASN A 298 15.49 -2.70 9.44
N LYS A 299 15.87 -2.96 10.69
CA LYS A 299 16.70 -2.07 11.53
C LYS A 299 18.16 -1.92 11.06
N LYS A 300 18.62 -2.76 10.12
CA LYS A 300 19.97 -2.67 9.53
C LYS A 300 20.06 -1.64 8.41
N VAL A 301 18.94 -1.13 7.93
CA VAL A 301 18.92 -0.10 6.89
C VAL A 301 19.23 1.26 7.51
N GLU A 302 20.23 1.93 6.98
CA GLU A 302 20.66 3.25 7.42
C GLU A 302 20.47 4.28 6.32
N PHE A 303 19.80 5.39 6.65
CA PHE A 303 19.63 6.55 5.80
C PHE A 303 20.21 7.79 6.47
N THR A 304 20.74 8.68 5.66
CA THR A 304 21.09 10.04 6.10
C THR A 304 19.80 10.83 6.39
N GLU A 305 19.93 11.97 7.07
CA GLU A 305 18.81 12.87 7.35
C GLU A 305 18.15 13.37 6.05
N GLU A 306 18.95 13.68 5.01
CA GLU A 306 18.42 14.12 3.71
C GLU A 306 17.67 13.01 2.98
N GLU A 307 18.19 11.77 2.99
CA GLU A 307 17.50 10.63 2.35
C GLU A 307 16.17 10.28 3.03
N SER A 308 16.08 10.47 4.35
CA SER A 308 14.90 10.10 5.16
C SER A 308 13.99 11.27 5.52
N LYS A 309 14.25 12.47 5.03
CA LYS A 309 13.53 13.69 5.44
C LYS A 309 12.00 13.60 5.33
N ASN A 310 11.52 12.91 4.30
CA ASN A 310 10.10 12.71 4.03
C ASN A 310 9.60 11.30 4.42
N MET A 311 10.42 10.50 5.10
CA MET A 311 10.06 9.13 5.50
C MET A 311 9.69 9.05 6.98
N THR A 312 8.88 8.07 7.31
CA THR A 312 8.66 7.63 8.69
C THR A 312 9.83 6.75 9.14
N TYR A 313 10.96 7.38 9.47
CA TYR A 313 12.22 6.71 9.77
C TYR A 313 12.84 7.19 11.10
N GLY A 314 13.60 6.31 11.74
CA GLY A 314 14.31 6.61 12.99
C GLY A 314 13.37 7.06 14.12
N PRO A 315 13.61 8.22 14.76
CA PRO A 315 12.76 8.71 15.85
C PRO A 315 11.29 8.93 15.45
N LYS A 316 11.02 9.32 14.18
CA LYS A 316 9.64 9.46 13.68
C LYS A 316 8.89 8.13 13.73
N ALA A 317 9.53 7.05 13.28
CA ALA A 317 8.95 5.70 13.32
C ALA A 317 8.76 5.19 14.76
N ALA A 318 9.73 5.49 15.65
CA ALA A 318 9.67 5.06 17.03
C ALA A 318 8.56 5.74 17.84
N ASN A 319 8.22 6.98 17.50
CA ASN A 319 7.24 7.82 18.21
C ASN A 319 5.84 7.80 17.55
N ALA A 320 5.72 7.30 16.33
CA ALA A 320 4.44 7.27 15.63
C ALA A 320 3.44 6.35 16.34
N LYS A 321 2.20 6.83 16.50
CA LYS A 321 1.10 6.04 17.06
C LYS A 321 0.60 5.05 16.00
N VAL A 322 0.53 3.79 16.35
CA VAL A 322 -0.08 2.74 15.51
C VAL A 322 -1.54 2.58 15.93
N LEU A 323 -2.45 2.55 14.96
CA LEU A 323 -3.87 2.38 15.22
C LEU A 323 -4.17 0.94 15.69
N ASP A 324 -5.07 0.82 16.65
CA ASP A 324 -5.60 -0.47 17.09
C ASP A 324 -6.75 -0.90 16.19
N TYR A 325 -6.46 -1.71 15.18
CA TYR A 325 -7.48 -2.15 14.24
C TYR A 325 -8.45 -3.18 14.82
N SER A 326 -8.16 -3.79 15.94
CA SER A 326 -9.16 -4.60 16.68
C SER A 326 -10.26 -3.72 17.27
N PHE A 327 -9.95 -2.46 17.59
CA PHE A 327 -10.93 -1.46 18.00
C PHE A 327 -11.60 -0.76 16.80
N VAL A 328 -10.83 -0.43 15.76
CA VAL A 328 -11.30 0.36 14.60
C VAL A 328 -12.24 -0.46 13.71
N ASN A 329 -11.84 -1.68 13.31
CA ASN A 329 -12.53 -2.45 12.29
C ASN A 329 -14.01 -2.74 12.63
N PRO A 330 -14.37 -3.13 13.87
CA PRO A 330 -15.78 -3.34 14.25
C PRO A 330 -16.64 -2.07 14.16
N GLN A 331 -16.03 -0.89 14.27
CA GLN A 331 -16.74 0.39 14.32
C GLN A 331 -16.72 1.14 12.98
N LEU A 332 -15.90 0.69 12.03
CA LEU A 332 -15.61 1.45 10.81
C LEU A 332 -16.87 1.82 10.03
N ASN A 333 -17.84 0.93 9.92
CA ASN A 333 -19.11 1.24 9.23
C ASN A 333 -19.88 2.37 9.94
N SER A 334 -19.93 2.35 11.27
CA SER A 334 -20.56 3.44 12.06
C SER A 334 -19.79 4.75 11.90
N TRP A 335 -18.45 4.69 11.82
CA TRP A 335 -17.62 5.87 11.58
C TRP A 335 -17.84 6.44 10.17
N ILE A 336 -17.96 5.59 9.15
CA ILE A 336 -18.29 6.01 7.79
C ILE A 336 -19.63 6.74 7.75
N ASP A 337 -20.66 6.22 8.44
CA ASP A 337 -21.97 6.86 8.50
C ASP A 337 -21.91 8.22 9.21
N GLN A 338 -21.14 8.34 10.30
CA GLN A 338 -20.94 9.61 11.00
C GLN A 338 -20.15 10.61 10.14
N TRP A 339 -19.08 10.14 9.53
CA TRP A 339 -18.26 10.93 8.60
C TRP A 339 -19.10 11.52 7.46
N ASN A 340 -19.90 10.69 6.80
CA ASN A 340 -20.77 11.15 5.72
C ASN A 340 -21.78 12.21 6.17
N ARG A 341 -22.31 12.10 7.38
CA ARG A 341 -23.22 13.11 7.92
C ARG A 341 -22.54 14.44 8.25
N ILE A 342 -21.29 14.39 8.72
CA ILE A 342 -20.55 15.55 9.21
C ILE A 342 -19.76 16.21 8.06
N ILE A 343 -18.96 15.43 7.35
CA ILE A 343 -17.97 15.92 6.41
C ILE A 343 -18.55 16.05 4.99
N ASN A 344 -19.30 15.05 4.52
CA ASN A 344 -19.73 14.98 3.11
C ASN A 344 -21.11 15.60 2.84
N ASN A 345 -21.84 16.04 3.88
CA ASN A 345 -23.08 16.83 3.77
C ASN A 345 -22.80 18.30 4.14
#